data_92647903222ab4fd3ac799f6f573fba5
#
_entry.id   92647903222ab4fd3ac799f6f573fba5
#
_cell.length_a   1.000
_cell.length_b   1.000
_cell.length_c   1.000
_cell.angle_alpha   90.00
_cell.angle_beta   90.00
_cell.angle_gamma   90.00
#
_symmetry.space_group_name_H-M   'P 1'
#
loop_
_entity.id
_entity.type
_entity.pdbx_description
1 polymer ?
#
loop_
_entity_poly.entity_id
_entity_poly.type
_entity_poly.pdbx_seq_one_letter_code
_entity_poly.pdbx_strand_id
1 'polypeptide(L)'
;PVMIATSGATLIAEDAIAEMRARLFPLATLITPNLPELEHLAGRTLRDTVEVADAAAEIARTYACHVLAKGGHTDDERIIDTLVGPGEERSAAFGDPRIDTPHTHGTGCTLSSAVATLLGHGLPLEHAVRIGRQFVRRAILAAPGFGQGNGPLGHQAVRNQSPSS
;
A
#
# COMPACT_ATOMS: atom_id res chain seq x y z
N PRO A 1 -3.01 -4.26 5.48
CA PRO A 1 -3.54 -5.17 6.53
C PRO A 1 -3.47 -6.65 6.13
N VAL A 2 -3.31 -6.96 4.83
CA VAL A 2 -3.20 -8.34 4.31
C VAL A 2 -4.45 -9.18 4.65
N MET A 3 -5.61 -8.60 4.40
CA MET A 3 -6.91 -9.25 4.62
C MET A 3 -7.45 -9.88 3.34
N ILE A 4 -7.27 -9.18 2.22
CA ILE A 4 -7.80 -9.57 0.90
C ILE A 4 -6.68 -9.46 -0.13
N ALA A 5 -6.46 -10.54 -0.89
CA ALA A 5 -5.50 -10.53 -1.99
C ALA A 5 -5.94 -9.57 -3.11
N THR A 6 -5.01 -9.14 -3.95
CA THR A 6 -5.31 -8.36 -5.16
C THR A 6 -6.31 -9.07 -6.09
N SER A 7 -6.34 -10.41 -6.05
CA SER A 7 -7.32 -11.23 -6.78
C SER A 7 -8.74 -11.23 -6.18
N GLY A 8 -8.95 -10.57 -5.04
CA GLY A 8 -10.23 -10.57 -4.30
C GLY A 8 -10.41 -11.75 -3.34
N ALA A 9 -9.46 -12.68 -3.25
CA ALA A 9 -9.55 -13.80 -2.33
C ALA A 9 -9.32 -13.34 -0.88
N THR A 10 -10.23 -13.71 0.03
CA THR A 10 -10.07 -13.46 1.47
C THR A 10 -8.94 -14.31 2.03
N LEU A 11 -8.00 -13.68 2.73
CA LEU A 11 -6.79 -14.31 3.27
C LEU A 11 -6.91 -14.68 4.75
N ILE A 12 -7.80 -14.03 5.48
CA ILE A 12 -8.06 -14.24 6.91
C ILE A 12 -9.56 -14.29 7.18
N ALA A 13 -9.95 -14.94 8.28
CA ALA A 13 -11.35 -15.08 8.66
C ALA A 13 -11.97 -13.73 9.12
N GLU A 14 -13.28 -13.58 8.97
CA GLU A 14 -14.01 -12.35 9.30
C GLU A 14 -13.89 -11.96 10.78
N ASP A 15 -13.87 -12.92 11.69
CA ASP A 15 -13.65 -12.68 13.11
C ASP A 15 -12.26 -12.11 13.39
N ALA A 16 -11.24 -12.57 12.67
CA ALA A 16 -9.89 -12.01 12.75
C ALA A 16 -9.82 -10.59 12.18
N ILE A 17 -10.58 -10.29 11.11
CA ILE A 17 -10.70 -8.91 10.60
C ILE A 17 -11.39 -8.03 11.65
N ALA A 18 -12.45 -8.51 12.29
CA ALA A 18 -13.13 -7.77 13.34
C ALA A 18 -12.21 -7.45 14.53
N GLU A 19 -11.42 -8.42 14.99
CA GLU A 19 -10.42 -8.23 16.04
C GLU A 19 -9.30 -7.24 15.61
N MET A 20 -8.82 -7.33 14.38
CA MET A 20 -7.85 -6.40 13.84
C MET A 20 -8.39 -4.96 13.84
N ARG A 21 -9.64 -4.76 13.40
CA ARG A 21 -10.31 -3.45 13.41
C ARG A 21 -10.50 -2.91 14.83
N ALA A 22 -10.88 -3.77 15.77
CA ALA A 22 -11.18 -3.36 17.15
C ALA A 22 -9.91 -3.08 17.97
N ARG A 23 -8.84 -3.82 17.75
CA ARG A 23 -7.69 -3.84 18.66
C ARG A 23 -6.37 -3.39 18.02
N LEU A 24 -6.16 -3.60 16.74
CA LEU A 24 -4.90 -3.28 16.07
C LEU A 24 -4.94 -1.91 15.36
N PHE A 25 -6.00 -1.61 14.62
CA PHE A 25 -6.08 -0.36 13.87
C PHE A 25 -6.00 0.89 14.74
N PRO A 26 -6.63 0.96 15.93
CA PRO A 26 -6.47 2.11 16.82
C PRO A 26 -5.04 2.34 17.36
N LEU A 27 -4.18 1.34 17.25
CA LEU A 27 -2.77 1.42 17.65
C LEU A 27 -1.82 1.67 16.48
N ALA A 28 -2.33 1.64 15.25
CA ALA A 28 -1.52 1.78 14.06
C ALA A 28 -1.14 3.24 13.80
N THR A 29 0.11 3.49 13.44
CA THR A 29 0.54 4.78 12.87
C THR A 29 0.02 4.93 11.45
N LEU A 30 0.01 3.84 10.68
CA LEU A 30 -0.37 3.78 9.28
C LEU A 30 -0.97 2.42 8.95
N ILE A 31 -2.08 2.41 8.22
CA ILE A 31 -2.59 1.22 7.52
C ILE A 31 -2.51 1.42 6.01
N THR A 32 -2.23 0.34 5.26
CA THR A 32 -1.92 0.40 3.83
C THR A 32 -2.84 -0.51 3.00
N PRO A 33 -4.16 -0.28 2.99
CA PRO A 33 -5.09 -1.14 2.28
C PRO A 33 -4.90 -1.05 0.75
N ASN A 34 -5.04 -2.19 0.07
CA ASN A 34 -5.31 -2.23 -1.36
C ASN A 34 -6.79 -1.88 -1.62
N LEU A 35 -7.21 -1.74 -2.89
CA LEU A 35 -8.59 -1.35 -3.20
C LEU A 35 -9.62 -2.35 -2.67
N PRO A 36 -9.51 -3.69 -2.86
CA PRO A 36 -10.45 -4.65 -2.26
C PRO A 36 -10.50 -4.57 -0.73
N GLU A 37 -9.37 -4.36 -0.07
CA GLU A 37 -9.31 -4.17 1.38
C GLU A 37 -10.00 -2.87 1.83
N LEU A 38 -9.80 -1.78 1.07
CA LEU A 38 -10.43 -0.49 1.36
C LEU A 38 -11.95 -0.56 1.19
N GLU A 39 -12.44 -1.20 0.12
CA GLU A 39 -13.86 -1.45 -0.13
C GLU A 39 -14.49 -2.29 0.99
N HIS A 40 -13.80 -3.36 1.40
CA HIS A 40 -14.24 -4.19 2.52
C HIS A 40 -14.34 -3.39 3.83
N LEU A 41 -13.33 -2.55 4.13
CA LEU A 41 -13.33 -1.71 5.32
C LEU A 41 -14.42 -0.63 5.27
N ALA A 42 -14.68 -0.06 4.09
CA ALA A 42 -15.69 0.96 3.84
C ALA A 42 -17.11 0.37 3.74
N GLY A 43 -17.25 -0.94 3.51
CA GLY A 43 -18.54 -1.62 3.32
C GLY A 43 -19.24 -1.25 2.01
N ARG A 44 -18.50 -0.74 1.02
CA ARG A 44 -19.04 -0.34 -0.29
C ARG A 44 -17.98 -0.42 -1.39
N THR A 45 -18.43 -0.59 -2.63
CA THR A 45 -17.58 -0.49 -3.83
C THR A 45 -17.16 0.96 -4.08
N LEU A 46 -15.93 1.15 -4.53
CA LEU A 46 -15.33 2.45 -4.82
C LEU A 46 -15.03 2.55 -6.33
N ARG A 47 -15.56 3.57 -7.00
CA ARG A 47 -15.60 3.68 -8.47
C ARG A 47 -14.52 4.57 -9.04
N ASP A 48 -14.05 5.53 -8.25
CA ASP A 48 -13.09 6.52 -8.69
C ASP A 48 -12.13 6.95 -7.56
N THR A 49 -11.19 7.80 -7.91
CA THR A 49 -10.17 8.28 -6.98
C THR A 49 -10.73 9.18 -5.87
N VAL A 50 -11.88 9.80 -6.09
CA VAL A 50 -12.55 10.64 -5.08
C VAL A 50 -13.17 9.75 -4.02
N GLU A 51 -13.96 8.74 -4.43
CA GLU A 51 -14.57 7.77 -3.52
C GLU A 51 -13.50 7.00 -2.72
N VAL A 52 -12.35 6.68 -3.34
CA VAL A 52 -11.19 6.07 -2.67
C VAL A 52 -10.61 6.99 -1.60
N ALA A 53 -10.43 8.27 -1.91
CA ALA A 53 -9.91 9.23 -0.96
C ALA A 53 -10.88 9.47 0.21
N ASP A 54 -12.19 9.55 -0.07
CA ASP A 54 -13.23 9.73 0.95
C ASP A 54 -13.31 8.52 1.88
N ALA A 55 -13.28 7.31 1.33
CA ALA A 55 -13.25 6.07 2.12
C ALA A 55 -11.99 5.99 3.01
N ALA A 56 -10.83 6.35 2.46
CA ALA A 56 -9.60 6.41 3.24
C ALA A 56 -9.69 7.42 4.38
N ALA A 57 -10.30 8.59 4.14
CA ALA A 57 -10.51 9.61 5.17
C ALA A 57 -11.49 9.16 6.26
N GLU A 58 -12.56 8.46 5.90
CA GLU A 58 -13.49 7.87 6.87
C GLU A 58 -12.77 6.88 7.80
N ILE A 59 -11.97 6.00 7.23
CA ILE A 59 -11.19 5.00 7.97
C ILE A 59 -10.13 5.67 8.84
N ALA A 60 -9.43 6.68 8.31
CA ALA A 60 -8.42 7.42 9.06
C ALA A 60 -9.02 8.11 10.31
N ARG A 61 -10.19 8.73 10.17
CA ARG A 61 -10.92 9.32 11.30
C ARG A 61 -11.42 8.28 12.29
N THR A 62 -11.97 7.16 11.78
CA THR A 62 -12.53 6.10 12.63
C THR A 62 -11.49 5.49 13.55
N TYR A 63 -10.27 5.29 13.06
CA TYR A 63 -9.21 4.62 13.83
C TYR A 63 -8.13 5.58 14.34
N ALA A 64 -8.28 6.89 14.12
CA ALA A 64 -7.31 7.93 14.48
C ALA A 64 -5.88 7.63 13.97
N CYS A 65 -5.74 7.03 12.79
CA CYS A 65 -4.48 6.66 12.16
C CYS A 65 -4.37 7.17 10.73
N HIS A 66 -3.17 7.15 10.15
CA HIS A 66 -3.01 7.44 8.73
C HIS A 66 -3.44 6.24 7.87
N VAL A 67 -3.93 6.53 6.66
CA VAL A 67 -4.29 5.53 5.66
C VAL A 67 -3.56 5.83 4.36
N LEU A 68 -2.81 4.86 3.84
CA LEU A 68 -2.27 4.87 2.49
C LEU A 68 -3.14 3.97 1.61
N ALA A 69 -4.14 4.56 0.96
CA ALA A 69 -4.95 3.86 -0.03
C ALA A 69 -4.10 3.58 -1.28
N LYS A 70 -3.78 2.30 -1.51
CA LYS A 70 -2.94 1.90 -2.64
C LYS A 70 -3.74 1.85 -3.93
N GLY A 71 -3.23 2.50 -4.97
CA GLY A 71 -3.72 2.39 -6.34
C GLY A 71 -3.31 1.10 -7.04
N GLY A 72 -3.52 1.07 -8.37
CA GLY A 72 -3.04 -0.02 -9.21
C GLY A 72 -4.05 -1.14 -9.48
N HIS A 73 -5.30 -0.97 -9.08
CA HIS A 73 -6.40 -1.92 -9.32
C HIS A 73 -7.30 -1.52 -10.51
N THR A 74 -7.05 -0.36 -11.10
CA THR A 74 -7.66 0.11 -12.35
C THR A 74 -6.69 -0.13 -13.49
N ASP A 75 -7.17 -0.18 -14.75
CA ASP A 75 -6.33 -0.33 -15.94
C ASP A 75 -5.63 0.99 -16.35
N ASP A 76 -5.61 1.98 -15.45
CA ASP A 76 -4.99 3.27 -15.71
C ASP A 76 -3.49 3.15 -15.97
N GLU A 77 -2.96 3.97 -16.86
CA GLU A 77 -1.53 4.07 -17.17
C GLU A 77 -0.68 4.54 -15.95
N ARG A 78 -1.34 5.11 -14.96
CA ARG A 78 -0.68 5.60 -13.74
C ARG A 78 -1.26 4.96 -12.49
N ILE A 79 -0.39 4.61 -11.58
CA ILE A 79 -0.75 4.15 -10.23
C ILE A 79 -0.70 5.35 -9.29
N ILE A 80 -1.81 5.66 -8.64
CA ILE A 80 -1.91 6.76 -7.67
C ILE A 80 -2.20 6.17 -6.29
N ASP A 81 -1.28 6.35 -5.35
CA ASP A 81 -1.50 6.04 -3.95
C ASP A 81 -1.83 7.35 -3.21
N THR A 82 -2.86 7.32 -2.38
CA THR A 82 -3.33 8.49 -1.63
C THR A 82 -3.08 8.28 -0.14
N LEU A 83 -2.28 9.16 0.47
CA LEU A 83 -2.05 9.20 1.92
C LEU A 83 -3.01 10.20 2.55
N VAL A 84 -3.74 9.75 3.56
CA VAL A 84 -4.71 10.57 4.30
C VAL A 84 -4.43 10.46 5.80
N GLY A 85 -4.46 11.58 6.50
CA GLY A 85 -4.34 11.62 7.96
C GLY A 85 -5.69 11.55 8.67
N PRO A 86 -5.70 11.41 10.01
CA PRO A 86 -6.92 11.41 10.81
C PRO A 86 -7.62 12.80 10.88
N GLY A 87 -6.96 13.86 10.43
CA GLY A 87 -7.57 15.18 10.20
C GLY A 87 -8.37 15.22 8.90
N GLU A 88 -8.92 16.40 8.56
CA GLU A 88 -9.79 16.56 7.38
C GLU A 88 -9.02 16.70 6.05
N GLU A 89 -7.72 16.96 6.10
CA GLU A 89 -6.93 17.25 4.91
C GLU A 89 -6.24 16.00 4.33
N ARG A 90 -6.22 15.93 3.00
CA ARG A 90 -5.41 14.96 2.27
C ARG A 90 -3.94 15.30 2.47
N SER A 91 -3.17 14.39 3.02
CA SER A 91 -1.76 14.59 3.30
C SER A 91 -0.89 14.62 2.03
N ALA A 92 -1.04 13.62 1.14
CA ALA A 92 -0.29 13.55 -0.10
C ALA A 92 -0.90 12.56 -1.11
N ALA A 93 -0.60 12.77 -2.41
CA ALA A 93 -0.85 11.81 -3.46
C ALA A 93 0.45 11.50 -4.21
N PHE A 94 0.69 10.22 -4.47
CA PHE A 94 1.91 9.75 -5.14
C PHE A 94 1.53 9.05 -6.43
N GLY A 95 1.91 9.62 -7.56
CA GLY A 95 1.59 9.10 -8.89
C GLY A 95 2.82 8.65 -9.65
N ASP A 96 2.81 7.41 -10.13
CA ASP A 96 3.87 6.84 -10.98
C ASP A 96 3.29 6.15 -12.20
N PRO A 97 4.02 6.05 -13.31
CA PRO A 97 3.62 5.20 -14.43
C PRO A 97 3.51 3.73 -14.00
N ARG A 98 2.54 3.02 -14.55
CA ARG A 98 2.41 1.57 -14.34
C ARG A 98 3.63 0.85 -14.92
N ILE A 99 4.11 -0.16 -14.22
CA ILE A 99 5.12 -1.08 -14.74
C ILE A 99 4.36 -2.31 -15.22
N ASP A 100 4.45 -2.59 -16.52
CA ASP A 100 3.84 -3.79 -17.11
C ASP A 100 4.72 -5.00 -16.80
N THR A 101 4.27 -5.81 -15.84
CA THR A 101 4.97 -7.01 -15.40
C THR A 101 4.03 -7.95 -14.63
N PRO A 102 4.15 -9.26 -14.80
CA PRO A 102 3.44 -10.22 -13.95
C PRO A 102 4.09 -10.36 -12.56
N HIS A 103 5.34 -9.90 -12.35
CA HIS A 103 6.11 -10.12 -11.13
C HIS A 103 5.77 -9.09 -10.06
N THR A 104 4.59 -9.23 -9.44
CA THR A 104 4.06 -8.28 -8.45
C THR A 104 3.82 -8.92 -7.08
N HIS A 105 4.21 -10.19 -6.89
CA HIS A 105 3.99 -10.86 -5.61
C HIS A 105 4.82 -10.22 -4.50
N GLY A 106 4.16 -9.86 -3.40
CA GLY A 106 4.81 -9.28 -2.23
C GLY A 106 5.02 -7.76 -2.27
N THR A 107 4.50 -7.04 -3.28
CA THR A 107 4.63 -5.57 -3.38
C THR A 107 4.06 -4.85 -2.15
N GLY A 108 2.87 -5.26 -1.68
CA GLY A 108 2.23 -4.68 -0.50
C GLY A 108 3.04 -4.89 0.77
N CYS A 109 3.48 -6.14 1.01
CA CYS A 109 4.31 -6.49 2.18
C CYS A 109 5.66 -5.76 2.13
N THR A 110 6.27 -5.65 0.95
CA THR A 110 7.53 -4.91 0.77
C THR A 110 7.35 -3.44 1.07
N LEU A 111 6.27 -2.82 0.59
CA LEU A 111 5.97 -1.41 0.85
C LEU A 111 5.80 -1.15 2.35
N SER A 112 4.94 -1.91 3.01
CA SER A 112 4.67 -1.73 4.44
C SER A 112 5.91 -1.95 5.30
N SER A 113 6.73 -2.95 4.98
CA SER A 113 8.00 -3.21 5.69
C SER A 113 9.02 -2.08 5.48
N ALA A 114 9.15 -1.58 4.24
CA ALA A 114 10.05 -0.47 3.94
C ALA A 114 9.62 0.80 4.67
N VAL A 115 8.33 1.15 4.64
CA VAL A 115 7.80 2.31 5.36
C VAL A 115 7.99 2.17 6.86
N ALA A 116 7.67 1.01 7.45
CA ALA A 116 7.86 0.76 8.88
C ALA A 116 9.34 0.92 9.29
N THR A 117 10.27 0.40 8.49
CA THR A 117 11.71 0.57 8.73
C THR A 117 12.12 2.04 8.72
N LEU A 118 11.66 2.80 7.72
CA LEU A 118 12.00 4.22 7.58
C LEU A 118 11.40 5.07 8.71
N LEU A 119 10.18 4.77 9.15
CA LEU A 119 9.58 5.37 10.34
C LEU A 119 10.37 5.05 11.61
N GLY A 120 10.82 3.79 11.76
CA GLY A 120 11.69 3.38 12.86
C GLY A 120 13.03 4.12 12.88
N HIS A 121 13.51 4.60 11.73
CA HIS A 121 14.68 5.49 11.62
C HIS A 121 14.36 6.97 11.80
N GLY A 122 13.12 7.33 12.15
CA GLY A 122 12.71 8.69 12.46
C GLY A 122 12.37 9.56 11.24
N LEU A 123 12.18 8.98 10.05
CA LEU A 123 11.76 9.75 8.89
C LEU A 123 10.31 10.21 9.03
N PRO A 124 9.95 11.41 8.55
CA PRO A 124 8.57 11.84 8.44
C PRO A 124 7.75 10.88 7.55
N LEU A 125 6.49 10.66 7.89
CA LEU A 125 5.63 9.65 7.26
C LEU A 125 5.56 9.79 5.73
N GLU A 126 5.30 11.00 5.23
CA GLU A 126 5.23 11.24 3.77
C GLU A 126 6.54 10.88 3.07
N HIS A 127 7.67 11.21 3.70
CA HIS A 127 8.99 10.90 3.16
C HIS A 127 9.25 9.38 3.18
N ALA A 128 8.88 8.70 4.27
CA ALA A 128 8.98 7.24 4.39
C ALA A 128 8.15 6.54 3.31
N VAL A 129 6.92 7.00 3.08
CA VAL A 129 6.07 6.47 2.00
C VAL A 129 6.71 6.67 0.62
N ARG A 130 7.22 7.87 0.33
CA ARG A 130 7.88 8.19 -0.94
C ARG A 130 9.07 7.28 -1.21
N ILE A 131 9.97 7.11 -0.24
CA ILE A 131 11.15 6.24 -0.37
C ILE A 131 10.72 4.77 -0.48
N GLY A 132 9.78 4.31 0.34
CA GLY A 132 9.26 2.94 0.31
C GLY A 132 8.68 2.59 -1.06
N ARG A 133 7.91 3.50 -1.67
CA ARG A 133 7.39 3.34 -3.04
C ARG A 133 8.50 3.22 -4.07
N GLN A 134 9.52 4.08 -4.00
CA GLN A 134 10.67 4.01 -4.90
C GLN A 134 11.42 2.68 -4.76
N PHE A 135 11.59 2.19 -3.53
CA PHE A 135 12.19 0.88 -3.28
C PHE A 135 11.39 -0.24 -3.94
N VAL A 136 10.07 -0.27 -3.74
CA VAL A 136 9.20 -1.28 -4.38
C VAL A 136 9.29 -1.21 -5.90
N ARG A 137 9.23 -0.03 -6.50
CA ARG A 137 9.35 0.12 -7.96
C ARG A 137 10.67 -0.42 -8.51
N ARG A 138 11.79 -0.14 -7.84
CA ARG A 138 13.10 -0.70 -8.21
C ARG A 138 13.12 -2.22 -8.07
N ALA A 139 12.52 -2.76 -7.01
CA ALA A 139 12.45 -4.19 -6.79
C ALA A 139 11.57 -4.90 -7.84
N ILE A 140 10.49 -4.26 -8.31
CA ILE A 140 9.67 -4.74 -9.44
C ILE A 140 10.52 -4.78 -10.73
N LEU A 141 11.21 -3.69 -11.07
CA LEU A 141 12.04 -3.60 -12.27
C LEU A 141 13.22 -4.59 -12.26
N ALA A 142 13.69 -4.98 -11.09
CA ALA A 142 14.76 -5.93 -10.89
C ALA A 142 14.26 -7.37 -10.63
N ALA A 143 12.97 -7.66 -10.86
CA ALA A 143 12.40 -8.98 -10.64
C ALA A 143 13.14 -10.04 -11.45
N PRO A 144 13.54 -11.19 -10.84
CA PRO A 144 14.38 -12.20 -11.51
C PRO A 144 13.62 -13.04 -12.54
N GLY A 145 12.29 -12.90 -12.65
CA GLY A 145 11.48 -13.64 -13.60
C GLY A 145 11.30 -15.13 -13.27
N PHE A 146 11.39 -15.51 -12.01
CA PHE A 146 11.23 -16.91 -11.60
C PHE A 146 9.76 -17.34 -11.58
N GLY A 147 9.52 -18.59 -12.04
CA GLY A 147 8.20 -19.22 -12.04
C GLY A 147 7.30 -18.79 -13.21
N GLN A 148 6.09 -19.35 -13.25
CA GLN A 148 5.09 -19.10 -14.31
C GLN A 148 3.88 -18.30 -13.83
N GLY A 149 3.85 -17.90 -12.54
CA GLY A 149 2.82 -17.08 -11.95
C GLY A 149 3.33 -15.67 -11.60
N ASN A 150 2.71 -15.05 -10.60
CA ASN A 150 3.17 -13.77 -10.05
C ASN A 150 4.52 -13.98 -9.34
N GLY A 151 5.61 -13.71 -10.05
CA GLY A 151 6.97 -13.95 -9.56
C GLY A 151 7.40 -12.98 -8.45
N PRO A 152 8.51 -13.31 -7.75
CA PRO A 152 9.04 -12.51 -6.65
C PRO A 152 9.69 -11.21 -7.13
N LEU A 153 9.79 -10.25 -6.21
CA LEU A 153 10.51 -9.00 -6.41
C LEU A 153 12.04 -9.20 -6.30
N GLY A 154 12.79 -8.36 -6.99
CA GLY A 154 14.26 -8.35 -6.96
C GLY A 154 14.87 -7.50 -5.85
N HIS A 155 14.51 -7.74 -4.57
CA HIS A 155 14.95 -6.93 -3.44
C HIS A 155 16.48 -6.77 -3.34
N GLN A 156 17.25 -7.83 -3.68
CA GLN A 156 18.70 -7.80 -3.55
C GLN A 156 19.37 -6.88 -4.57
N ALA A 157 18.80 -6.76 -5.77
CA ALA A 157 19.34 -5.90 -6.81
C ALA A 157 19.25 -4.39 -6.47
N VAL A 158 18.35 -4.02 -5.57
CA VAL A 158 18.20 -2.61 -5.14
C VAL A 158 19.38 -2.16 -4.27
N ARG A 159 20.07 -3.06 -3.57
CA ARG A 159 21.23 -2.75 -2.71
C ARG A 159 22.46 -2.30 -3.48
N ASN A 160 22.59 -2.68 -4.73
CA ASN A 160 23.80 -2.49 -5.55
C ASN A 160 23.76 -1.23 -6.43
N GLN A 161 22.71 -0.43 -6.33
CA GLN A 161 22.66 0.86 -7.02
C GLN A 161 23.26 1.93 -6.12
N SER A 162 24.56 2.18 -6.25
CA SER A 162 25.18 3.40 -5.75
C SER A 162 24.41 4.61 -6.30
N PRO A 163 24.17 5.66 -5.50
CA PRO A 163 23.62 6.89 -6.05
C PRO A 163 24.56 7.35 -7.16
N SER A 164 24.04 7.43 -8.37
CA SER A 164 24.76 8.09 -9.47
C SER A 164 25.08 9.52 -9.03
N SER A 165 26.37 9.77 -8.93
CA SER A 165 26.98 11.07 -8.69
C SER A 165 26.53 12.12 -9.69
#